data_695e8af1663f17ae5e04fdfbcf5c28c7
#
_entry.id   695e8af1663f17ae5e04fdfbcf5c28c7
#
_cell.length_a   1.000
_cell.length_b   1.000
_cell.length_c   1.000
_cell.angle_alpha   90.00
_cell.angle_beta   90.00
_cell.angle_gamma   90.00
#
_symmetry.space_group_name_H-M   'P 1'
#
loop_
_entity.id
_entity.type
_entity.pdbx_description
1 polymer ?
#
loop_
_entity_poly.entity_id
_entity_poly.type
_entity_poly.pdbx_seq_one_letter_code
_entity_poly.pdbx_strand_id
1 'polypeptide(L)'
;MTSAGDSLAPVPELNAESELETLKVHLRDLQLPQIVHGRRAIILFEGPDGSGKKHALRQLSAAFDPCHYIVHSIGYDRRKASEGHWLARFWRALPRAGDTAIFFRSWYRRVLDDRILGRTDEAALTRAFDEINEFEAQQRDYGTLIVKLYFDVSAEVQEERLKARAADPWLRVVRSEEGVSVRDPAYARAFDDLKSHTDTRWSPWHMIDANDEDEAALGALAAIADAWKKAMPAEPPHLVKAPGQAA
;
A
#
# COMPACT_ATOMS: atom_id res chain seq x y z
N MET A 1 39.68 39.81 -26.48
CA MET A 1 38.73 38.73 -26.74
C MET A 1 38.54 38.00 -25.42
N THR A 2 37.56 38.42 -24.63
CA THR A 2 37.19 37.88 -23.32
C THR A 2 36.08 36.87 -23.51
N SER A 3 36.37 35.61 -23.21
CA SER A 3 35.41 34.53 -23.20
C SER A 3 34.46 34.71 -22.01
N ALA A 4 33.20 34.99 -22.30
CA ALA A 4 32.13 34.95 -21.30
C ALA A 4 31.83 33.48 -21.00
N GLY A 5 32.19 33.04 -19.79
CA GLY A 5 31.75 31.76 -19.27
C GLY A 5 30.26 31.83 -18.99
N ASP A 6 29.51 31.00 -19.72
CA ASP A 6 28.10 30.77 -19.51
C ASP A 6 27.95 29.99 -18.16
N SER A 7 27.65 30.72 -17.09
CA SER A 7 27.28 30.16 -15.81
C SER A 7 25.85 29.67 -15.94
N LEU A 8 25.67 28.37 -16.17
CA LEU A 8 24.38 27.72 -16.01
C LEU A 8 23.88 27.97 -14.57
N ALA A 9 22.74 28.67 -14.47
CA ALA A 9 22.08 28.85 -13.19
C ALA A 9 21.82 27.47 -12.55
N PRO A 10 22.00 27.32 -11.23
CA PRO A 10 21.70 26.06 -10.57
C PRO A 10 20.24 25.71 -10.81
N VAL A 11 20.01 24.48 -11.25
CA VAL A 11 18.66 23.90 -11.32
C VAL A 11 18.07 24.00 -9.91
N PRO A 12 16.90 24.61 -9.70
CA PRO A 12 16.32 24.72 -8.37
C PRO A 12 16.12 23.31 -7.83
N GLU A 13 16.65 23.03 -6.64
CA GLU A 13 16.31 21.81 -5.89
C GLU A 13 14.80 21.84 -5.69
N LEU A 14 14.11 20.87 -6.30
CA LEU A 14 12.69 20.65 -6.06
C LEU A 14 12.55 20.29 -4.57
N ASN A 15 11.72 21.01 -3.84
CA ASN A 15 11.38 20.63 -2.47
C ASN A 15 10.46 19.40 -2.51
N ALA A 16 10.39 18.63 -1.43
CA ALA A 16 9.60 17.39 -1.34
C ALA A 16 8.13 17.58 -1.73
N GLU A 17 7.55 18.73 -1.46
CA GLU A 17 6.18 19.08 -1.85
C GLU A 17 6.02 19.18 -3.39
N SER A 18 6.96 19.81 -4.07
CA SER A 18 6.97 19.90 -5.54
C SER A 18 7.18 18.54 -6.22
N GLU A 19 8.02 17.70 -5.64
CA GLU A 19 8.24 16.33 -6.10
C GLU A 19 7.00 15.48 -5.91
N LEU A 20 6.32 15.60 -4.77
CA LEU A 20 5.09 14.90 -4.47
C LEU A 20 3.95 15.28 -5.44
N GLU A 21 3.79 16.56 -5.76
CA GLU A 21 2.80 17.01 -6.75
C GLU A 21 3.11 16.49 -8.16
N THR A 22 4.37 16.50 -8.55
CA THR A 22 4.81 15.94 -9.84
C THR A 22 4.51 14.44 -9.90
N LEU A 23 4.77 13.71 -8.83
CA LEU A 23 4.52 12.28 -8.74
C LEU A 23 3.02 11.95 -8.76
N LYS A 24 2.18 12.78 -8.16
CA LYS A 24 0.71 12.62 -8.24
C LYS A 24 0.19 12.74 -9.67
N VAL A 25 0.69 13.72 -10.42
CA VAL A 25 0.34 13.85 -11.85
C VAL A 25 0.78 12.60 -12.62
N HIS A 26 2.00 12.14 -12.39
CA HIS A 26 2.52 10.93 -13.03
C HIS A 26 1.71 9.67 -12.69
N LEU A 27 1.29 9.52 -11.44
CA LEU A 27 0.44 8.38 -11.02
C LEU A 27 -0.94 8.40 -11.69
N ARG A 28 -1.52 9.58 -11.89
CA ARG A 28 -2.77 9.73 -12.65
C ARG A 28 -2.61 9.25 -14.08
N ASP A 29 -1.51 9.65 -14.73
CA ASP A 29 -1.21 9.23 -16.10
C ASP A 29 -0.97 7.70 -16.19
N LEU A 30 -0.32 7.12 -15.19
CA LEU A 30 -0.10 5.67 -15.11
C LEU A 30 -1.38 4.87 -14.80
N GLN A 31 -2.36 5.45 -14.13
CA GLN A 31 -3.63 4.80 -13.86
C GLN A 31 -4.48 4.66 -15.13
N LEU A 32 -4.38 5.58 -16.07
CA LEU A 32 -5.17 5.54 -17.31
C LEU A 32 -4.96 4.25 -18.12
N PRO A 33 -3.72 3.79 -18.42
CA PRO A 33 -3.48 2.47 -19.02
C PRO A 33 -4.11 1.32 -18.24
N GLN A 34 -4.06 1.33 -16.91
CA GLN A 34 -4.70 0.33 -16.07
C GLN A 34 -6.20 0.25 -16.37
N ILE A 35 -6.89 1.39 -16.35
CA ILE A 35 -8.33 1.49 -16.57
C ILE A 35 -8.69 0.99 -17.97
N VAL A 36 -8.02 1.52 -18.98
CA VAL A 36 -8.32 1.24 -20.41
C VAL A 36 -8.07 -0.22 -20.76
N HIS A 37 -7.03 -0.84 -20.21
CA HIS A 37 -6.74 -2.25 -20.43
C HIS A 37 -7.46 -3.20 -19.48
N GLY A 38 -8.29 -2.68 -18.57
CA GLY A 38 -9.01 -3.50 -17.59
C GLY A 38 -8.10 -4.25 -16.62
N ARG A 39 -6.88 -3.72 -16.35
CA ARG A 39 -5.94 -4.34 -15.40
C ARG A 39 -6.39 -4.10 -13.97
N ARG A 40 -6.17 -5.08 -13.11
CA ARG A 40 -6.48 -5.01 -11.68
C ARG A 40 -5.24 -4.69 -10.88
N ALA A 41 -5.40 -3.92 -9.79
CA ALA A 41 -4.32 -3.68 -8.87
C ALA A 41 -4.78 -3.76 -7.41
N ILE A 42 -3.88 -4.18 -6.55
CA ILE A 42 -4.04 -4.21 -5.10
C ILE A 42 -2.85 -3.48 -4.49
N ILE A 43 -3.12 -2.53 -3.60
CA ILE A 43 -2.08 -1.84 -2.83
C ILE A 43 -2.30 -2.12 -1.35
N LEU A 44 -1.27 -2.58 -0.66
CA LEU A 44 -1.30 -2.88 0.76
C LEU A 44 -0.51 -1.83 1.53
N PHE A 45 -1.15 -1.20 2.50
CA PHE A 45 -0.54 -0.26 3.44
C PHE A 45 -0.39 -0.96 4.80
N GLU A 46 0.79 -1.49 5.07
CA GLU A 46 1.13 -2.20 6.30
C GLU A 46 2.13 -1.42 7.16
N GLY A 47 2.23 -1.81 8.42
CA GLY A 47 3.09 -1.17 9.42
C GLY A 47 2.34 -0.85 10.72
N PRO A 48 3.06 -0.47 11.78
CA PRO A 48 2.47 -0.25 13.10
C PRO A 48 1.55 0.96 13.15
N ASP A 49 0.76 1.05 14.20
CA ASP A 49 -0.02 2.26 14.46
C ASP A 49 0.91 3.45 14.70
N GLY A 50 0.55 4.63 14.21
CA GLY A 50 1.42 5.82 14.28
C GLY A 50 2.51 5.92 13.20
N SER A 51 2.59 4.97 12.25
CA SER A 51 3.61 5.00 11.18
C SER A 51 3.28 5.94 10.00
N GLY A 52 2.34 6.86 10.10
CA GLY A 52 2.07 7.83 9.03
C GLY A 52 1.33 7.28 7.79
N LYS A 53 1.00 5.98 7.71
CA LYS A 53 0.29 5.35 6.57
C LYS A 53 -0.91 6.14 6.07
N LYS A 54 -1.65 6.77 6.99
CA LYS A 54 -2.87 7.52 6.63
C LYS A 54 -2.54 8.80 5.86
N HIS A 55 -1.38 9.42 6.14
CA HIS A 55 -0.90 10.56 5.39
C HIS A 55 -0.58 10.16 3.95
N ALA A 56 0.24 9.14 3.74
CA ALA A 56 0.56 8.62 2.41
C ALA A 56 -0.69 8.16 1.63
N LEU A 57 -1.66 7.53 2.31
CA LEU A 57 -2.92 7.14 1.69
C LEU A 57 -3.73 8.36 1.20
N ARG A 58 -3.74 9.48 1.95
CA ARG A 58 -4.39 10.71 1.50
C ARG A 58 -3.73 11.29 0.25
N GLN A 59 -2.39 11.27 0.19
CA GLN A 59 -1.65 11.73 -0.97
C GLN A 59 -1.95 10.87 -2.21
N LEU A 60 -1.98 9.55 -2.05
CA LEU A 60 -2.38 8.64 -3.13
C LEU A 60 -3.83 8.86 -3.59
N SER A 61 -4.75 9.06 -2.63
CA SER A 61 -6.16 9.32 -2.93
C SER A 61 -6.37 10.63 -3.70
N ALA A 62 -5.49 11.61 -3.54
CA ALA A 62 -5.51 12.85 -4.31
C ALA A 62 -4.95 12.68 -5.75
N ALA A 63 -4.20 11.61 -6.00
CA ALA A 63 -3.62 11.32 -7.31
C ALA A 63 -4.57 10.49 -8.20
N PHE A 64 -5.21 9.47 -7.63
CA PHE A 64 -6.02 8.50 -8.37
C PHE A 64 -7.43 9.00 -8.68
N ASP A 65 -7.98 8.56 -9.81
CA ASP A 65 -9.39 8.78 -10.14
C ASP A 65 -10.28 8.03 -9.13
N PRO A 66 -11.13 8.77 -8.38
CA PRO A 66 -11.97 8.19 -7.33
C PRO A 66 -13.03 7.21 -7.83
N CYS A 67 -13.33 7.18 -9.14
CA CYS A 67 -14.25 6.21 -9.73
C CYS A 67 -13.60 4.82 -9.93
N HIS A 68 -12.27 4.73 -9.80
CA HIS A 68 -11.49 3.54 -10.13
C HIS A 68 -10.65 3.00 -8.97
N TYR A 69 -10.97 3.35 -7.74
CA TYR A 69 -10.39 2.69 -6.57
C TYR A 69 -11.38 2.61 -5.40
N ILE A 70 -11.13 1.63 -4.53
CA ILE A 70 -11.86 1.47 -3.26
C ILE A 70 -10.85 1.28 -2.13
N VAL A 71 -11.01 2.03 -1.04
CA VAL A 71 -10.20 1.87 0.18
C VAL A 71 -10.94 0.96 1.16
N HIS A 72 -10.28 -0.12 1.53
CA HIS A 72 -10.73 -1.05 2.56
C HIS A 72 -9.91 -0.85 3.84
N SER A 73 -10.54 -0.30 4.89
CA SER A 73 -9.93 -0.21 6.21
C SER A 73 -10.21 -1.49 6.98
N ILE A 74 -9.16 -2.26 7.27
CA ILE A 74 -9.29 -3.60 7.86
C ILE A 74 -9.07 -3.54 9.37
N GLY A 75 -10.14 -3.80 10.11
CA GLY A 75 -10.11 -4.02 11.55
C GLY A 75 -9.97 -5.50 11.93
N TYR A 76 -9.95 -5.76 13.24
CA TYR A 76 -9.96 -7.12 13.77
C TYR A 76 -11.23 -7.87 13.34
N ASP A 77 -11.05 -9.10 12.88
CA ASP A 77 -12.18 -9.97 12.52
C ASP A 77 -12.75 -10.65 13.77
N ARG A 78 -13.92 -10.19 14.19
CA ARG A 78 -14.64 -10.74 15.36
C ARG A 78 -15.51 -11.95 15.05
N ARG A 79 -15.58 -12.36 13.77
CA ARG A 79 -16.38 -13.52 13.36
C ARG A 79 -15.76 -14.79 13.93
N LYS A 80 -16.60 -15.74 14.28
CA LYS A 80 -16.16 -17.08 14.69
C LYS A 80 -15.63 -17.85 13.48
N ALA A 81 -14.70 -18.77 13.68
CA ALA A 81 -14.19 -19.64 12.64
C ALA A 81 -15.31 -20.43 11.91
N SER A 82 -16.42 -20.72 12.62
CA SER A 82 -17.62 -21.36 12.06
C SER A 82 -18.36 -20.52 11.03
N GLU A 83 -18.12 -19.21 10.96
CA GLU A 83 -18.78 -18.29 10.02
C GLU A 83 -18.07 -18.17 8.67
N GLY A 84 -17.03 -18.95 8.46
CA GLY A 84 -16.29 -19.05 7.21
C GLY A 84 -14.79 -18.78 7.33
N HIS A 85 -14.09 -19.02 6.23
CA HIS A 85 -12.65 -18.84 6.18
C HIS A 85 -12.28 -17.35 6.37
N TRP A 86 -11.21 -17.09 7.11
CA TRP A 86 -10.79 -15.72 7.46
C TRP A 86 -10.41 -14.86 6.23
N LEU A 87 -9.93 -15.47 5.13
CA LEU A 87 -9.66 -14.80 3.87
C LEU A 87 -10.92 -14.46 3.07
N ALA A 88 -12.09 -15.01 3.41
CA ALA A 88 -13.32 -14.81 2.61
C ALA A 88 -13.72 -13.33 2.49
N ARG A 89 -13.41 -12.50 3.50
CA ARG A 89 -13.67 -11.05 3.45
C ARG A 89 -12.82 -10.35 2.39
N PHE A 90 -11.60 -10.83 2.17
CA PHE A 90 -10.68 -10.26 1.18
C PHE A 90 -11.04 -10.69 -0.24
N TRP A 91 -11.51 -11.94 -0.43
CA TRP A 91 -12.08 -12.37 -1.72
C TRP A 91 -13.22 -11.49 -2.20
N ARG A 92 -14.06 -10.99 -1.29
CA ARG A 92 -15.17 -10.08 -1.62
C ARG A 92 -14.73 -8.64 -1.89
N ALA A 93 -13.51 -8.30 -1.49
CA ALA A 93 -12.93 -6.97 -1.61
C ALA A 93 -11.95 -6.86 -2.80
N LEU A 94 -11.85 -7.90 -3.63
CA LEU A 94 -10.99 -7.88 -4.82
C LEU A 94 -11.48 -6.85 -5.85
N PRO A 95 -10.54 -6.19 -6.57
CA PRO A 95 -10.89 -5.15 -7.52
C PRO A 95 -11.56 -5.72 -8.77
N ARG A 96 -12.43 -4.94 -9.39
CA ARG A 96 -12.97 -5.21 -10.73
C ARG A 96 -11.90 -4.94 -11.80
N ALA A 97 -12.18 -5.31 -13.03
CA ALA A 97 -11.35 -4.95 -14.17
C ALA A 97 -11.22 -3.41 -14.29
N GLY A 98 -10.01 -2.89 -14.35
CA GLY A 98 -9.72 -1.46 -14.40
C GLY A 98 -9.63 -0.77 -13.03
N ASP A 99 -10.00 -1.45 -11.94
CA ASP A 99 -10.05 -0.85 -10.61
C ASP A 99 -8.85 -1.25 -9.74
N THR A 100 -8.63 -0.44 -8.69
CA THR A 100 -7.63 -0.68 -7.64
C THR A 100 -8.32 -0.89 -6.29
N ALA A 101 -7.97 -1.98 -5.59
CA ALA A 101 -8.31 -2.16 -4.19
C ALA A 101 -7.14 -1.70 -3.30
N ILE A 102 -7.37 -0.74 -2.44
CA ILE A 102 -6.37 -0.24 -1.49
C ILE A 102 -6.73 -0.75 -0.10
N PHE A 103 -5.84 -1.53 0.50
CA PHE A 103 -6.05 -2.06 1.84
C PHE A 103 -5.24 -1.27 2.86
N PHE A 104 -5.94 -0.53 3.72
CA PHE A 104 -5.36 0.08 4.92
C PHE A 104 -5.37 -0.97 6.02
N ARG A 105 -4.23 -1.65 6.23
CA ARG A 105 -4.08 -3.00 6.78
C ARG A 105 -4.77 -4.06 5.90
N SER A 106 -4.27 -5.28 5.91
CA SER A 106 -4.76 -6.32 5.03
C SER A 106 -4.89 -7.68 5.74
N TRP A 107 -4.77 -8.75 4.98
CA TRP A 107 -4.64 -10.12 5.48
C TRP A 107 -3.38 -10.33 6.32
N TYR A 108 -2.36 -9.50 6.15
CA TYR A 108 -1.14 -9.53 6.95
C TYR A 108 -1.35 -9.19 8.42
N ARG A 109 -2.44 -8.53 8.77
CA ARG A 109 -2.83 -8.30 10.15
C ARG A 109 -2.84 -9.59 10.98
N ARG A 110 -3.22 -10.73 10.38
CA ARG A 110 -3.29 -12.02 11.06
C ARG A 110 -1.93 -12.49 11.56
N VAL A 111 -0.89 -12.25 10.79
CA VAL A 111 0.50 -12.66 11.10
C VAL A 111 1.32 -11.57 11.79
N LEU A 112 0.79 -10.35 11.85
CA LEU A 112 1.35 -9.21 12.58
C LEU A 112 0.56 -8.92 13.86
N ASP A 113 -0.34 -7.94 13.81
CA ASP A 113 -1.04 -7.41 14.97
C ASP A 113 -1.80 -8.51 15.75
N ASP A 114 -2.54 -9.37 15.07
CA ASP A 114 -3.38 -10.38 15.72
C ASP A 114 -2.52 -11.49 16.38
N ARG A 115 -1.33 -11.78 15.83
CA ARG A 115 -0.32 -12.65 16.43
C ARG A 115 0.19 -12.06 17.74
N ILE A 116 0.65 -10.80 17.71
CA ILE A 116 1.25 -10.12 18.86
C ILE A 116 0.23 -9.96 20.00
N LEU A 117 -1.02 -9.72 19.65
CA LEU A 117 -2.14 -9.59 20.58
C LEU A 117 -2.70 -10.96 21.05
N GLY A 118 -2.04 -12.08 20.70
CA GLY A 118 -2.46 -13.42 21.12
C GLY A 118 -3.80 -13.89 20.55
N ARG A 119 -4.21 -13.32 19.41
CA ARG A 119 -5.51 -13.63 18.74
C ARG A 119 -5.38 -14.73 17.69
N THR A 120 -4.16 -15.15 17.38
CA THR A 120 -3.84 -16.22 16.44
C THR A 120 -2.97 -17.25 17.16
N ASP A 121 -3.37 -18.50 17.19
CA ASP A 121 -2.57 -19.60 17.74
C ASP A 121 -1.46 -20.01 16.76
N GLU A 122 -0.46 -20.78 17.26
CA GLU A 122 0.75 -21.12 16.50
C GLU A 122 0.44 -22.00 15.27
N ALA A 123 -0.51 -22.91 15.37
CA ALA A 123 -0.91 -23.77 14.26
C ALA A 123 -1.63 -22.96 13.15
N ALA A 124 -2.49 -22.02 13.56
CA ALA A 124 -3.15 -21.11 12.64
C ALA A 124 -2.18 -20.09 12.03
N LEU A 125 -1.14 -19.68 12.78
CA LEU A 125 -0.10 -18.78 12.29
C LEU A 125 0.73 -19.43 11.17
N THR A 126 1.25 -20.64 11.40
CA THR A 126 2.04 -21.37 10.39
C THR A 126 1.25 -21.52 9.09
N ARG A 127 -0.01 -21.95 9.21
CA ARG A 127 -0.88 -22.09 8.03
C ARG A 127 -1.21 -20.76 7.36
N ALA A 128 -1.31 -19.67 8.12
CA ALA A 128 -1.67 -18.36 7.57
C ALA A 128 -0.65 -17.85 6.55
N PHE A 129 0.63 -18.12 6.69
CA PHE A 129 1.64 -17.75 5.71
C PHE A 129 1.45 -18.48 4.37
N ASP A 130 1.16 -19.79 4.42
CA ASP A 130 0.89 -20.58 3.21
C ASP A 130 -0.39 -20.09 2.53
N GLU A 131 -1.46 -19.86 3.31
CA GLU A 131 -2.74 -19.37 2.82
C GLU A 131 -2.63 -17.97 2.19
N ILE A 132 -1.78 -17.09 2.75
CA ILE A 132 -1.51 -15.76 2.18
C ILE A 132 -0.77 -15.90 0.84
N ASN A 133 0.30 -16.69 0.82
CA ASN A 133 1.09 -16.88 -0.39
C ASN A 133 0.26 -17.48 -1.53
N GLU A 134 -0.58 -18.46 -1.21
CA GLU A 134 -1.49 -19.06 -2.19
C GLU A 134 -2.55 -18.06 -2.69
N PHE A 135 -3.14 -17.28 -1.77
CA PHE A 135 -4.10 -16.25 -2.11
C PHE A 135 -3.49 -15.18 -3.04
N GLU A 136 -2.28 -14.70 -2.73
CA GLU A 136 -1.58 -13.72 -3.56
C GLU A 136 -1.15 -14.32 -4.90
N ALA A 137 -0.69 -15.58 -4.92
CA ALA A 137 -0.33 -16.27 -6.16
C ALA A 137 -1.53 -16.41 -7.11
N GLN A 138 -2.71 -16.75 -6.60
CA GLN A 138 -3.94 -16.81 -7.39
C GLN A 138 -4.31 -15.44 -7.98
N GLN A 139 -4.13 -14.35 -7.22
CA GLN A 139 -4.38 -13.01 -7.75
C GLN A 139 -3.38 -12.64 -8.84
N ARG A 140 -2.09 -12.94 -8.64
CA ARG A 140 -1.05 -12.75 -9.67
C ARG A 140 -1.38 -13.51 -10.94
N ASP A 141 -1.73 -14.78 -10.84
CA ASP A 141 -2.04 -15.64 -11.99
C ASP A 141 -3.29 -15.16 -12.74
N TYR A 142 -4.19 -14.47 -12.02
CA TYR A 142 -5.34 -13.79 -12.60
C TYR A 142 -4.99 -12.39 -13.17
N GLY A 143 -3.71 -12.03 -13.22
CA GLY A 143 -3.22 -10.79 -13.81
C GLY A 143 -3.38 -9.54 -12.93
N THR A 144 -3.53 -9.70 -11.62
CA THR A 144 -3.63 -8.60 -10.67
C THR A 144 -2.23 -8.17 -10.21
N LEU A 145 -1.91 -6.88 -10.34
CA LEU A 145 -0.71 -6.29 -9.74
C LEU A 145 -0.92 -6.19 -8.23
N ILE A 146 0.04 -6.66 -7.42
CA ILE A 146 0.03 -6.49 -5.97
C ILE A 146 1.26 -5.68 -5.57
N VAL A 147 1.06 -4.55 -4.90
CA VAL A 147 2.11 -3.69 -4.33
C VAL A 147 2.00 -3.73 -2.82
N LYS A 148 3.07 -4.14 -2.16
CA LYS A 148 3.15 -4.26 -0.70
C LYS A 148 4.04 -3.17 -0.13
N LEU A 149 3.46 -2.26 0.65
CA LEU A 149 4.17 -1.17 1.32
C LEU A 149 4.19 -1.43 2.82
N TYR A 150 5.38 -1.40 3.40
CA TYR A 150 5.57 -1.48 4.84
C TYR A 150 6.18 -0.19 5.36
N PHE A 151 5.43 0.52 6.20
CA PHE A 151 5.84 1.79 6.81
C PHE A 151 6.60 1.51 8.10
N ASP A 152 7.91 1.59 8.04
CA ASP A 152 8.82 1.38 9.17
C ASP A 152 9.03 2.70 9.92
N VAL A 153 8.76 2.70 11.21
CA VAL A 153 8.85 3.89 12.07
C VAL A 153 9.62 3.54 13.33
N SER A 154 10.47 4.46 13.79
CA SER A 154 11.18 4.32 15.05
C SER A 154 10.21 4.36 16.23
N ALA A 155 10.63 3.76 17.34
CA ALA A 155 9.82 3.72 18.54
C ALA A 155 9.55 5.11 19.11
N GLU A 156 10.53 6.00 19.02
CA GLU A 156 10.46 7.37 19.49
C GLU A 156 9.40 8.16 18.73
N VAL A 157 9.45 8.12 17.41
CA VAL A 157 8.48 8.80 16.52
C VAL A 157 7.08 8.18 16.68
N GLN A 158 6.98 6.87 16.80
CA GLN A 158 5.70 6.20 17.05
C GLN A 158 5.06 6.71 18.36
N GLU A 159 5.83 6.74 19.46
CA GLU A 159 5.33 7.20 20.76
C GLU A 159 4.88 8.66 20.73
N GLU A 160 5.65 9.54 20.09
CA GLU A 160 5.31 10.94 19.94
C GLU A 160 3.98 11.12 19.20
N ARG A 161 3.84 10.47 18.05
CA ARG A 161 2.61 10.53 17.24
C ARG A 161 1.40 9.95 17.97
N LEU A 162 1.59 8.85 18.70
CA LEU A 162 0.52 8.25 19.50
C LEU A 162 0.10 9.13 20.67
N LYS A 163 1.06 9.83 21.34
CA LYS A 163 0.76 10.82 22.39
C LYS A 163 0.00 12.01 21.83
N ALA A 164 0.45 12.58 20.72
CA ALA A 164 -0.25 13.68 20.06
C ALA A 164 -1.69 13.30 19.69
N ARG A 165 -1.89 12.11 19.11
CA ARG A 165 -3.23 11.60 18.80
C ARG A 165 -4.10 11.37 20.03
N ALA A 166 -3.53 10.91 21.15
CA ALA A 166 -4.26 10.69 22.40
C ALA A 166 -4.68 12.00 23.08
N ALA A 167 -3.97 13.10 22.81
CA ALA A 167 -4.31 14.43 23.30
C ALA A 167 -5.53 15.03 22.60
N ASP A 168 -5.81 14.63 21.34
CA ASP A 168 -6.99 15.05 20.59
C ASP A 168 -8.23 14.27 21.04
N PRO A 169 -9.27 14.91 21.59
CA PRO A 169 -10.48 14.23 22.06
C PRO A 169 -11.20 13.43 20.99
N TRP A 170 -11.24 13.92 19.74
CA TRP A 170 -11.91 13.27 18.63
C TRP A 170 -11.13 12.04 18.13
N LEU A 171 -9.82 12.17 18.00
CA LEU A 171 -8.95 11.08 17.55
C LEU A 171 -8.86 9.95 18.59
N ARG A 172 -8.97 10.31 19.89
CA ARG A 172 -9.00 9.35 20.99
C ARG A 172 -10.24 8.44 20.93
N VAL A 173 -11.41 8.98 20.58
CA VAL A 173 -12.65 8.21 20.46
C VAL A 173 -12.64 7.28 19.23
N VAL A 174 -12.02 7.71 18.14
CA VAL A 174 -11.89 6.91 16.91
C VAL A 174 -10.94 5.72 17.09
N ARG A 175 -10.09 5.72 18.11
CA ARG A 175 -9.19 4.62 18.43
C ARG A 175 -9.98 3.44 19.01
N SER A 176 -10.49 2.59 18.14
CA SER A 176 -11.30 1.42 18.50
C SER A 176 -10.52 0.15 18.82
N GLU A 177 -9.20 0.13 18.59
CA GLU A 177 -8.37 -1.07 18.75
C GLU A 177 -7.04 -0.77 19.42
N GLU A 178 -6.55 -1.75 20.19
CA GLU A 178 -5.21 -1.71 20.78
C GLU A 178 -4.16 -1.71 19.66
N GLY A 179 -3.35 -0.67 19.60
CA GLY A 179 -2.20 -0.59 18.68
C GLY A 179 -1.03 -1.39 19.24
N VAL A 180 -0.26 -1.99 18.36
CA VAL A 180 0.97 -2.70 18.72
C VAL A 180 2.13 -1.71 18.76
N SER A 181 2.95 -1.79 19.83
CA SER A 181 4.18 -0.99 19.96
C SER A 181 5.33 -1.68 19.23
N VAL A 182 6.12 -0.91 18.48
CA VAL A 182 7.36 -1.42 17.86
C VAL A 182 8.44 -1.76 18.90
N ARG A 183 8.31 -1.29 20.16
CA ARG A 183 9.18 -1.69 21.28
C ARG A 183 8.88 -3.10 21.78
N ASP A 184 7.75 -3.69 21.42
CA ASP A 184 7.45 -5.07 21.80
C ASP A 184 8.41 -6.02 21.08
N PRO A 185 9.20 -6.85 21.80
CA PRO A 185 10.10 -7.81 21.18
C PRO A 185 9.40 -8.82 20.24
N ALA A 186 8.10 -9.05 20.47
CA ALA A 186 7.29 -9.89 19.58
C ALA A 186 7.06 -9.23 18.22
N TYR A 187 7.09 -7.89 18.15
CA TYR A 187 6.89 -7.15 16.91
C TYR A 187 8.02 -7.40 15.91
N ALA A 188 9.29 -7.27 16.34
CA ALA A 188 10.44 -7.52 15.47
C ALA A 188 10.40 -8.95 14.90
N ARG A 189 10.15 -9.95 15.76
CA ARG A 189 10.02 -11.35 15.32
C ARG A 189 8.87 -11.55 14.33
N ALA A 190 7.71 -10.96 14.59
CA ALA A 190 6.56 -11.08 13.70
C ALA A 190 6.83 -10.44 12.33
N PHE A 191 7.57 -9.33 12.31
CA PHE A 191 7.97 -8.65 11.09
C PHE A 191 9.03 -9.45 10.29
N ASP A 192 10.05 -10.00 10.97
CA ASP A 192 11.07 -10.85 10.34
C ASP A 192 10.44 -12.09 9.70
N ASP A 193 9.52 -12.74 10.39
CA ASP A 193 8.77 -13.88 9.88
C ASP A 193 7.89 -13.48 8.68
N LEU A 194 7.17 -12.36 8.77
CA LEU A 194 6.38 -11.83 7.66
C LEU A 194 7.25 -11.65 6.42
N LYS A 195 8.37 -10.97 6.55
CA LYS A 195 9.27 -10.70 5.45
C LYS A 195 9.85 -12.00 4.89
N SER A 196 10.38 -12.88 5.74
CA SER A 196 11.02 -14.12 5.30
C SER A 196 10.06 -15.08 4.58
N HIS A 197 8.79 -15.12 4.96
CA HIS A 197 7.81 -16.03 4.38
C HIS A 197 7.04 -15.45 3.18
N THR A 198 6.98 -14.12 3.06
CA THR A 198 6.08 -13.49 2.08
C THR A 198 6.76 -12.47 1.15
N ASP A 199 8.08 -12.27 1.26
CA ASP A 199 8.82 -11.41 0.33
C ASP A 199 9.09 -12.15 -0.98
N THR A 200 8.14 -12.08 -1.89
CA THR A 200 8.21 -12.79 -3.17
C THR A 200 8.79 -11.91 -4.27
N ARG A 201 9.56 -12.49 -5.20
CA ARG A 201 10.15 -11.74 -6.33
C ARG A 201 9.13 -11.06 -7.25
N TRP A 202 7.88 -11.53 -7.27
CA TRP A 202 6.82 -11.00 -8.12
C TRP A 202 5.94 -9.95 -7.40
N SER A 203 6.02 -9.91 -6.08
CA SER A 203 5.41 -8.87 -5.22
C SER A 203 6.29 -8.69 -3.98
N PRO A 204 7.42 -7.99 -4.11
CA PRO A 204 8.32 -7.72 -2.99
C PRO A 204 7.71 -6.70 -2.03
N TRP A 205 8.18 -6.71 -0.78
CA TRP A 205 7.90 -5.67 0.18
C TRP A 205 8.74 -4.42 -0.11
N HIS A 206 8.06 -3.29 -0.29
CA HIS A 206 8.69 -1.97 -0.33
C HIS A 206 8.76 -1.42 1.10
N MET A 207 9.97 -1.33 1.63
CA MET A 207 10.24 -0.75 2.94
C MET A 207 10.25 0.76 2.83
N ILE A 208 9.34 1.43 3.52
CA ILE A 208 9.19 2.89 3.52
C ILE A 208 9.68 3.41 4.86
N ASP A 209 10.74 4.22 4.87
CA ASP A 209 11.13 4.97 6.07
C ASP A 209 9.99 5.95 6.41
N ALA A 210 9.39 5.76 7.56
CA ALA A 210 8.20 6.48 7.99
C ALA A 210 8.46 7.42 9.17
N ASN A 211 9.71 7.77 9.42
CA ASN A 211 10.07 8.72 10.47
C ASN A 211 9.63 10.15 10.12
N ASP A 212 9.63 10.51 8.85
CA ASP A 212 8.98 11.70 8.32
C ASP A 212 7.75 11.33 7.50
N GLU A 213 6.61 12.02 7.67
CA GLU A 213 5.35 11.66 7.00
C GLU A 213 5.33 12.06 5.52
N ASP A 214 5.96 13.16 5.14
CA ASP A 214 5.99 13.65 3.76
C ASP A 214 6.98 12.82 2.93
N GLU A 215 8.16 12.54 3.46
CA GLU A 215 9.13 11.63 2.86
C GLU A 215 8.57 10.22 2.71
N ALA A 216 7.84 9.73 3.71
CA ALA A 216 7.16 8.43 3.64
C ALA A 216 6.08 8.41 2.55
N ALA A 217 5.33 9.50 2.40
CA ALA A 217 4.35 9.60 1.32
C ALA A 217 5.03 9.61 -0.04
N LEU A 218 6.10 10.39 -0.22
CA LEU A 218 6.89 10.44 -1.45
C LEU A 218 7.43 9.04 -1.81
N GLY A 219 8.09 8.37 -0.87
CA GLY A 219 8.63 7.02 -1.06
C GLY A 219 7.56 5.98 -1.43
N ALA A 220 6.41 6.04 -0.76
CA ALA A 220 5.30 5.14 -1.03
C ALA A 220 4.71 5.36 -2.43
N LEU A 221 4.47 6.60 -2.83
CA LEU A 221 3.94 6.93 -4.14
C LEU A 221 4.95 6.60 -5.26
N ALA A 222 6.25 6.81 -5.03
CA ALA A 222 7.31 6.42 -5.96
C ALA A 222 7.34 4.89 -6.16
N ALA A 223 7.26 4.10 -5.09
CA ALA A 223 7.21 2.64 -5.18
C ALA A 223 5.97 2.15 -5.97
N ILE A 224 4.81 2.79 -5.77
CA ILE A 224 3.60 2.50 -6.54
C ILE A 224 3.81 2.86 -8.01
N ALA A 225 4.33 4.05 -8.33
CA ALA A 225 4.55 4.48 -9.71
C ALA A 225 5.50 3.52 -10.45
N ASP A 226 6.58 3.10 -9.81
CA ASP A 226 7.52 2.13 -10.36
C ASP A 226 6.86 0.77 -10.66
N ALA A 227 6.02 0.29 -9.76
CA ALA A 227 5.29 -0.96 -9.94
C ALA A 227 4.28 -0.86 -11.09
N TRP A 228 3.53 0.24 -11.18
CA TRP A 228 2.60 0.51 -12.28
C TRP A 228 3.31 0.58 -13.62
N LYS A 229 4.38 1.36 -13.72
CA LYS A 229 5.16 1.50 -14.95
C LYS A 229 5.68 0.17 -15.49
N LYS A 230 6.03 -0.77 -14.61
CA LYS A 230 6.52 -2.11 -14.99
C LYS A 230 5.39 -3.07 -15.39
N ALA A 231 4.20 -2.91 -14.84
CA ALA A 231 3.10 -3.87 -14.98
C ALA A 231 2.03 -3.46 -16.01
N MET A 232 1.88 -2.15 -16.25
CA MET A 232 0.83 -1.66 -17.14
C MET A 232 1.33 -1.55 -18.58
N PRO A 233 0.48 -1.85 -19.58
CA PRO A 233 0.81 -1.65 -20.98
C PRO A 233 1.16 -0.19 -21.28
N ALA A 234 2.20 0.03 -22.10
CA ALA A 234 2.64 1.37 -22.48
C ALA A 234 1.80 1.99 -23.59
N GLU A 235 1.11 1.17 -24.38
CA GLU A 235 0.33 1.63 -25.55
C GLU A 235 -1.17 1.38 -25.36
N PRO A 236 -2.03 2.24 -25.93
CA PRO A 236 -3.47 2.00 -25.92
C PRO A 236 -3.82 0.69 -26.61
N PRO A 237 -4.92 0.01 -26.22
CA PRO A 237 -5.40 -1.16 -26.94
C PRO A 237 -5.79 -0.75 -28.36
N HIS A 238 -5.53 -1.63 -29.33
CA HIS A 238 -5.99 -1.41 -30.71
C HIS A 238 -7.51 -1.29 -30.71
N LEU A 239 -8.01 -0.15 -31.16
CA LEU A 239 -9.44 0.02 -31.37
C LEU A 239 -9.89 -0.96 -32.44
N VAL A 240 -10.66 -1.97 -32.04
CA VAL A 240 -11.36 -2.83 -33.00
C VAL A 240 -12.35 -1.92 -33.72
N LYS A 241 -12.12 -1.66 -35.03
CA LYS A 241 -13.10 -0.92 -35.83
C LYS A 241 -14.44 -1.61 -35.70
N ALA A 242 -15.47 -0.88 -35.32
CA ALA A 242 -16.81 -1.43 -35.26
C ALA A 242 -17.15 -2.04 -36.63
N PRO A 243 -17.75 -3.25 -36.70
CA PRO A 243 -18.16 -3.84 -37.97
C PRO A 243 -19.12 -2.88 -38.65
N GLY A 244 -18.69 -2.27 -39.77
CA GLY A 244 -19.49 -1.32 -40.58
C GLY A 244 -18.87 0.04 -40.86
N GLN A 245 -17.70 0.40 -40.28
CA GLN A 245 -16.94 1.56 -40.74
C GLN A 245 -15.89 1.11 -41.78
N ALA A 246 -16.34 1.02 -43.02
CA ALA A 246 -15.46 0.99 -44.19
C ALA A 246 -14.83 2.39 -44.36
N ALA A 247 -13.55 2.40 -44.79
CA ALA A 247 -12.75 3.60 -45.03
C ALA A 247 -13.33 4.44 -46.16
#